data_657f6a0b33fe88fc3cadc903e98fd961
#
_entry.id   657f6a0b33fe88fc3cadc903e98fd961
#
_cell.length_a   1.000
_cell.length_b   1.000
_cell.length_c   1.000
_cell.angle_alpha   90.00
_cell.angle_beta   90.00
_cell.angle_gamma   90.00
#
_symmetry.space_group_name_H-M   'P 1'
#
loop_
_entity.id
_entity.type
_entity.pdbx_description
1 polymer ?
#
loop_
_entity_poly.entity_id
_entity_poly.type
_entity_poly.pdbx_seq_one_letter_code
_entity_poly.pdbx_strand_id
1 'polypeptide(L)'
;INHNQTASNIDKLIDAGISRCFLINHDFDVDRFLPIIRSIRTRYPNFWIGLNFLAVTGYKAFPILATLAKQGCRIDAYWADDARIDERKDEQIEANEIRNIRQKTGWNGLYFGGTAFKKQRKVNPADYRKSAQIAGGFMDVVTTSGTATGNPAEISKIAIFRSALPN
;
A
#
# COMPACT_ATOMS: atom_id res chain seq x y z
N ILE A 1 4.33 -19.49 1.26
CA ILE A 1 2.93 -19.22 1.62
C ILE A 1 2.05 -19.83 0.54
N ASN A 2 1.04 -20.58 0.93
CA ASN A 2 0.03 -21.13 0.04
C ASN A 2 -1.37 -20.74 0.53
N HIS A 3 -2.39 -21.08 -0.22
CA HIS A 3 -3.79 -20.79 0.11
C HIS A 3 -4.18 -21.25 1.53
N ASN A 4 -3.84 -22.47 1.92
CA ASN A 4 -4.23 -23.04 3.22
C ASN A 4 -3.58 -22.28 4.38
N GLN A 5 -2.31 -21.94 4.27
CA GLN A 5 -1.61 -21.14 5.29
C GLN A 5 -2.19 -19.73 5.41
N THR A 6 -2.51 -19.08 4.28
CA THR A 6 -3.12 -17.76 4.29
C THR A 6 -4.51 -17.79 4.93
N ALA A 7 -5.33 -18.78 4.58
CA ALA A 7 -6.65 -18.97 5.18
C ALA A 7 -6.57 -19.21 6.69
N SER A 8 -5.69 -20.11 7.14
CA SER A 8 -5.48 -20.38 8.57
C SER A 8 -5.03 -19.12 9.34
N ASN A 9 -4.20 -18.28 8.71
CA ASN A 9 -3.79 -17.03 9.35
C ASN A 9 -4.97 -16.04 9.48
N ILE A 10 -5.85 -15.95 8.46
CA ILE A 10 -7.04 -15.11 8.53
C ILE A 10 -8.03 -15.63 9.57
N ASP A 11 -8.24 -16.95 9.67
CA ASP A 11 -9.07 -17.54 10.71
C ASP A 11 -8.58 -17.12 12.12
N LYS A 12 -7.27 -17.19 12.38
CA LYS A 12 -6.68 -16.70 13.64
C LYS A 12 -6.87 -15.22 13.89
N LEU A 13 -6.81 -14.38 12.84
CA LEU A 13 -7.08 -12.95 12.97
C LEU A 13 -8.53 -12.71 13.37
N ILE A 14 -9.47 -13.42 12.75
CA ILE A 14 -10.90 -13.34 13.06
C ILE A 14 -11.17 -13.77 14.51
N ASP A 15 -10.58 -14.89 14.93
CA ASP A 15 -10.70 -15.40 16.32
C ASP A 15 -10.14 -14.38 17.33
N ALA A 16 -9.13 -13.61 16.95
CA ALA A 16 -8.56 -12.52 17.77
C ALA A 16 -9.35 -11.19 17.67
N GLY A 17 -10.50 -11.16 16.99
CA GLY A 17 -11.32 -9.95 16.81
C GLY A 17 -10.77 -8.95 15.80
N ILE A 18 -9.78 -9.35 14.97
CA ILE A 18 -9.19 -8.50 13.92
C ILE A 18 -10.01 -8.66 12.64
N SER A 19 -10.49 -7.56 12.10
CA SER A 19 -11.40 -7.53 10.94
C SER A 19 -10.74 -7.16 9.62
N ARG A 20 -9.42 -6.90 9.62
CA ARG A 20 -8.71 -6.42 8.42
C ARG A 20 -7.25 -6.81 8.41
N CYS A 21 -6.70 -7.09 7.21
CA CYS A 21 -5.26 -7.32 7.04
C CYS A 21 -4.78 -6.93 5.64
N PHE A 22 -3.46 -6.79 5.51
CA PHE A 22 -2.78 -6.74 4.22
C PHE A 22 -2.15 -8.10 3.92
N LEU A 23 -2.39 -8.62 2.71
CA LEU A 23 -1.69 -9.76 2.16
C LEU A 23 -0.49 -9.28 1.34
N ILE A 24 0.65 -9.94 1.50
CA ILE A 24 1.90 -9.58 0.82
C ILE A 24 2.54 -10.80 0.15
N ASN A 25 3.06 -10.63 -1.06
CA ASN A 25 3.77 -11.66 -1.82
C ASN A 25 5.27 -11.69 -1.50
N HIS A 26 5.66 -12.02 -0.28
CA HIS A 26 7.04 -11.87 0.17
C HIS A 26 8.04 -12.75 -0.60
N ASP A 27 7.66 -13.95 -1.03
CA ASP A 27 8.58 -14.98 -1.56
C ASP A 27 8.24 -15.42 -3.00
N PHE A 28 7.34 -14.73 -3.70
CA PHE A 28 6.91 -15.09 -5.05
C PHE A 28 6.36 -13.91 -5.83
N ASP A 29 6.29 -14.04 -7.15
CA ASP A 29 5.80 -13.01 -8.05
C ASP A 29 4.27 -12.77 -7.92
N VAL A 30 3.80 -11.69 -8.55
CA VAL A 30 2.40 -11.29 -8.51
C VAL A 30 1.51 -12.34 -9.16
N ASP A 31 1.94 -12.96 -10.26
CA ASP A 31 1.12 -13.92 -11.02
C ASP A 31 0.78 -15.16 -10.18
N ARG A 32 1.73 -15.64 -9.40
CA ARG A 32 1.51 -16.74 -8.45
C ARG A 32 0.65 -16.33 -7.25
N PHE A 33 0.59 -15.05 -6.94
CA PHE A 33 -0.22 -14.53 -5.84
C PHE A 33 -1.70 -14.36 -6.21
N LEU A 34 -2.03 -14.03 -7.46
CA LEU A 34 -3.39 -13.76 -7.90
C LEU A 34 -4.38 -14.91 -7.63
N PRO A 35 -4.06 -16.20 -7.89
CA PRO A 35 -4.95 -17.31 -7.53
C PRO A 35 -5.24 -17.41 -6.04
N ILE A 36 -4.24 -17.15 -5.20
CA ILE A 36 -4.38 -17.15 -3.73
C ILE A 36 -5.35 -16.04 -3.32
N ILE A 37 -5.17 -14.83 -3.83
CA ILE A 37 -6.03 -13.67 -3.54
C ILE A 37 -7.48 -13.99 -3.88
N ARG A 38 -7.76 -14.54 -5.08
CA ARG A 38 -9.11 -14.91 -5.50
C ARG A 38 -9.75 -15.92 -4.57
N SER A 39 -9.01 -16.99 -4.25
CA SER A 39 -9.49 -18.04 -3.35
C SER A 39 -9.77 -17.50 -1.93
N ILE A 40 -8.90 -16.63 -1.42
CA ILE A 40 -9.09 -15.99 -0.12
C ILE A 40 -10.31 -15.06 -0.14
N ARG A 41 -10.50 -14.25 -1.17
CA ARG A 41 -11.68 -13.36 -1.27
C ARG A 41 -12.98 -14.19 -1.38
N THR A 42 -12.98 -15.31 -2.09
CA THR A 42 -14.14 -16.20 -2.17
C THR A 42 -14.49 -16.79 -0.80
N ARG A 43 -13.49 -17.21 -0.01
CA ARG A 43 -13.69 -17.76 1.33
C ARG A 43 -14.11 -16.70 2.36
N TYR A 44 -13.60 -15.46 2.23
CA TYR A 44 -13.85 -14.38 3.19
C TYR A 44 -14.44 -13.14 2.49
N PRO A 45 -15.68 -13.20 1.99
CA PRO A 45 -16.25 -12.15 1.15
C PRO A 45 -16.38 -10.80 1.86
N ASN A 46 -16.58 -10.79 3.17
CA ASN A 46 -16.78 -9.60 3.99
C ASN A 46 -15.56 -9.16 4.80
N PHE A 47 -14.47 -9.94 4.80
CA PHE A 47 -13.26 -9.56 5.49
C PHE A 47 -12.53 -8.46 4.70
N TRP A 48 -12.06 -7.41 5.39
CA TRP A 48 -11.33 -6.34 4.72
C TRP A 48 -9.93 -6.80 4.34
N ILE A 49 -9.60 -6.74 3.04
CA ILE A 49 -8.34 -7.21 2.49
C ILE A 49 -7.66 -6.08 1.71
N GLY A 50 -6.50 -5.64 2.19
CA GLY A 50 -5.53 -4.89 1.43
C GLY A 50 -4.49 -5.80 0.79
N LEU A 51 -3.84 -5.33 -0.28
CA LEU A 51 -2.71 -6.01 -0.91
C LEU A 51 -1.47 -5.14 -0.88
N ASN A 52 -0.31 -5.79 -0.71
CA ASN A 52 0.99 -5.21 -1.01
C ASN A 52 1.69 -6.14 -2.00
N PHE A 53 1.87 -5.70 -3.23
CA PHE A 53 2.76 -6.35 -4.19
C PHE A 53 4.16 -5.80 -3.96
N LEU A 54 5.01 -6.60 -3.34
CA LEU A 54 6.34 -6.17 -2.91
C LEU A 54 7.14 -5.56 -4.08
N ALA A 55 7.69 -4.37 -3.86
CA ALA A 55 8.43 -3.59 -4.85
C ALA A 55 7.63 -3.17 -6.11
N VAL A 56 6.30 -3.25 -6.10
CA VAL A 56 5.44 -2.82 -7.21
C VAL A 56 4.80 -1.48 -6.86
N THR A 57 4.96 -0.50 -7.75
CA THR A 57 4.30 0.81 -7.60
C THR A 57 2.83 0.76 -8.04
N GLY A 58 2.06 1.76 -7.64
CA GLY A 58 0.65 1.89 -8.05
C GLY A 58 0.46 1.89 -9.57
N TYR A 59 1.45 2.36 -10.34
CA TYR A 59 1.39 2.36 -11.81
C TYR A 59 1.13 0.96 -12.40
N LYS A 60 1.81 -0.06 -11.89
CA LYS A 60 1.60 -1.46 -12.31
C LYS A 60 0.46 -2.14 -11.57
N ALA A 61 0.22 -1.77 -10.31
CA ALA A 61 -0.76 -2.44 -9.47
C ALA A 61 -2.21 -2.10 -9.82
N PHE A 62 -2.54 -0.83 -10.09
CA PHE A 62 -3.93 -0.42 -10.30
C PHE A 62 -4.63 -1.12 -11.48
N PRO A 63 -3.98 -1.37 -12.65
CA PRO A 63 -4.57 -2.18 -13.70
C PRO A 63 -4.91 -3.61 -13.25
N ILE A 64 -4.04 -4.23 -12.44
CA ILE A 64 -4.26 -5.58 -11.89
C ILE A 64 -5.46 -5.56 -10.93
N LEU A 65 -5.51 -4.59 -10.02
CA LEU A 65 -6.60 -4.44 -9.04
C LEU A 65 -7.95 -4.19 -9.72
N ALA A 66 -7.98 -3.37 -10.77
CA ALA A 66 -9.17 -3.14 -11.57
C ALA A 66 -9.63 -4.41 -12.29
N THR A 67 -8.70 -5.22 -12.78
CA THR A 67 -9.02 -6.53 -13.39
C THR A 67 -9.61 -7.48 -12.37
N LEU A 68 -9.03 -7.56 -11.16
CA LEU A 68 -9.58 -8.35 -10.05
C LEU A 68 -11.01 -7.91 -9.72
N ALA A 69 -11.24 -6.60 -9.60
CA ALA A 69 -12.56 -6.03 -9.29
C ALA A 69 -13.60 -6.39 -10.36
N LYS A 70 -13.25 -6.28 -11.66
CA LYS A 70 -14.13 -6.70 -12.77
C LYS A 70 -14.48 -8.20 -12.74
N GLN A 71 -13.63 -9.01 -12.14
CA GLN A 71 -13.85 -10.46 -11.95
C GLN A 71 -14.57 -10.79 -10.63
N GLY A 72 -15.13 -9.78 -9.94
CA GLY A 72 -15.83 -9.98 -8.66
C GLY A 72 -14.90 -10.16 -7.45
N CYS A 73 -13.59 -10.03 -7.64
CA CYS A 73 -12.60 -10.12 -6.57
C CYS A 73 -12.29 -8.71 -6.04
N ARG A 74 -13.13 -8.22 -5.11
CA ARG A 74 -12.96 -6.89 -4.49
C ARG A 74 -11.71 -6.86 -3.62
N ILE A 75 -10.89 -5.83 -3.80
CA ILE A 75 -9.74 -5.50 -2.95
C ILE A 75 -9.99 -4.13 -2.33
N ASP A 76 -9.94 -4.07 -1.00
CA ASP A 76 -10.33 -2.89 -0.23
C ASP A 76 -9.23 -1.84 -0.17
N ALA A 77 -7.95 -2.24 -0.26
CA ALA A 77 -6.82 -1.32 -0.29
C ALA A 77 -5.62 -1.88 -1.07
N TYR A 78 -4.77 -0.97 -1.49
CA TYR A 78 -3.44 -1.28 -2.01
C TYR A 78 -2.37 -0.49 -1.26
N TRP A 79 -1.30 -1.15 -0.85
CA TRP A 79 -0.13 -0.51 -0.24
C TRP A 79 1.07 -0.63 -1.17
N ALA A 80 1.58 0.51 -1.62
CA ALA A 80 2.88 0.59 -2.29
C ALA A 80 3.92 1.14 -1.31
N ASP A 81 5.03 0.42 -1.13
CA ASP A 81 6.14 0.91 -0.30
C ASP A 81 6.75 2.20 -0.87
N ASP A 82 6.67 2.39 -2.19
CA ASP A 82 7.15 3.56 -2.91
C ASP A 82 6.04 4.20 -3.75
N ALA A 83 5.56 5.36 -3.32
CA ALA A 83 4.57 6.16 -4.02
C ALA A 83 5.18 7.17 -5.01
N ARG A 84 6.49 7.13 -5.22
CA ARG A 84 7.24 7.99 -6.15
C ARG A 84 7.18 9.47 -5.82
N ILE A 85 7.15 9.82 -4.54
CA ILE A 85 7.24 11.20 -4.08
C ILE A 85 8.70 11.63 -4.02
N ASP A 86 9.01 12.80 -4.60
CA ASP A 86 10.32 13.45 -4.50
C ASP A 86 10.17 14.90 -4.04
N GLU A 87 10.39 15.15 -2.76
CA GLU A 87 10.24 16.46 -2.12
C GLU A 87 11.22 17.53 -2.64
N ARG A 88 12.23 17.14 -3.42
CA ARG A 88 13.19 18.05 -4.06
C ARG A 88 12.66 18.66 -5.36
N LYS A 89 11.58 18.08 -5.91
CA LYS A 89 10.99 18.48 -7.19
C LYS A 89 9.70 19.24 -6.96
N ASP A 90 9.47 20.28 -7.73
CA ASP A 90 8.22 21.02 -7.73
C ASP A 90 7.13 20.22 -8.46
N GLU A 91 7.50 19.52 -9.53
CA GLU A 91 6.57 18.67 -10.28
C GLU A 91 6.79 17.20 -9.96
N GLN A 92 5.71 16.49 -9.60
CA GLN A 92 5.68 15.08 -9.22
C GLN A 92 5.27 14.19 -10.40
N ILE A 93 6.11 14.09 -11.43
CA ILE A 93 5.78 13.42 -12.70
C ILE A 93 5.31 11.98 -12.46
N GLU A 94 6.13 11.15 -11.78
CA GLU A 94 5.81 9.74 -11.56
C GLU A 94 4.58 9.55 -10.66
N ALA A 95 4.41 10.36 -9.62
CA ALA A 95 3.23 10.29 -8.76
C ALA A 95 1.96 10.73 -9.52
N ASN A 96 2.06 11.71 -10.42
CA ASN A 96 0.98 12.10 -11.34
C ASN A 96 0.60 10.96 -12.30
N GLU A 97 1.58 10.25 -12.85
CA GLU A 97 1.32 9.08 -13.70
C GLU A 97 0.58 7.98 -12.92
N ILE A 98 0.98 7.70 -11.68
CA ILE A 98 0.30 6.76 -10.80
C ILE A 98 -1.14 7.19 -10.52
N ARG A 99 -1.37 8.46 -10.21
CA ARG A 99 -2.71 9.03 -10.01
C ARG A 99 -3.58 8.90 -11.27
N ASN A 100 -3.02 9.24 -12.43
CA ASN A 100 -3.72 9.16 -13.71
C ASN A 100 -4.11 7.71 -14.06
N ILE A 101 -3.23 6.74 -13.84
CA ILE A 101 -3.55 5.33 -14.10
C ILE A 101 -4.62 4.83 -13.11
N ARG A 102 -4.59 5.22 -11.83
CA ARG A 102 -5.65 4.91 -10.88
C ARG A 102 -7.01 5.41 -11.36
N GLN A 103 -7.08 6.68 -11.79
CA GLN A 103 -8.31 7.27 -12.34
C GLN A 103 -8.80 6.55 -13.60
N LYS A 104 -7.90 6.29 -14.57
CA LYS A 104 -8.23 5.58 -15.81
C LYS A 104 -8.76 4.15 -15.58
N THR A 105 -8.22 3.45 -14.59
CA THR A 105 -8.65 2.08 -14.27
C THR A 105 -9.98 2.04 -13.53
N GLY A 106 -10.37 3.12 -12.87
CA GLY A 106 -11.58 3.20 -12.05
C GLY A 106 -11.53 2.37 -10.76
N TRP A 107 -10.33 1.89 -10.36
CA TRP A 107 -10.21 1.18 -9.09
C TRP A 107 -10.38 2.17 -7.92
N ASN A 108 -11.30 1.87 -7.00
CA ASN A 108 -11.78 2.76 -5.95
C ASN A 108 -11.43 2.33 -4.51
N GLY A 109 -10.58 1.33 -4.33
CA GLY A 109 -10.05 0.97 -3.01
C GLY A 109 -9.09 2.04 -2.47
N LEU A 110 -8.76 1.97 -1.17
CA LEU A 110 -7.84 2.90 -0.53
C LEU A 110 -6.39 2.71 -1.01
N TYR A 111 -5.73 3.80 -1.34
CA TYR A 111 -4.30 3.80 -1.70
C TYR A 111 -3.45 4.22 -0.51
N PHE A 112 -2.67 3.29 0.01
CA PHE A 112 -1.63 3.50 1.01
C PHE A 112 -0.30 3.68 0.29
N GLY A 113 0.29 4.86 0.36
CA GLY A 113 1.54 5.16 -0.35
C GLY A 113 2.68 5.52 0.59
N GLY A 114 3.84 4.89 0.38
CA GLY A 114 5.05 5.14 1.15
C GLY A 114 5.86 6.32 0.63
N THR A 115 6.29 7.20 1.54
CA THR A 115 7.32 8.19 1.29
C THR A 115 8.28 8.28 2.46
N ALA A 116 9.52 8.68 2.24
CA ALA A 116 10.61 8.57 3.22
C ALA A 116 10.67 7.17 3.84
N PHE A 117 10.47 6.16 3.02
CA PHE A 117 10.31 4.77 3.41
C PHE A 117 11.65 4.02 3.28
N LYS A 118 11.83 2.94 4.05
CA LYS A 118 13.02 2.07 3.92
C LYS A 118 13.19 1.61 2.47
N LYS A 119 14.44 1.39 2.06
CA LYS A 119 14.82 0.98 0.70
C LYS A 119 14.50 2.01 -0.41
N GLN A 120 13.98 3.17 -0.05
CA GLN A 120 13.89 4.32 -0.95
C GLN A 120 15.12 5.23 -0.82
N ARG A 121 15.15 6.28 -1.63
CA ARG A 121 16.07 7.40 -1.43
C ARG A 121 15.88 7.97 -0.02
N LYS A 122 16.98 8.22 0.65
CA LYS A 122 16.95 8.84 1.97
C LYS A 122 16.42 10.28 1.86
N VAL A 123 15.38 10.62 2.58
CA VAL A 123 14.84 11.96 2.74
C VAL A 123 15.49 12.61 3.93
N ASN A 124 15.91 13.89 3.79
CA ASN A 124 16.45 14.65 4.92
C ASN A 124 15.35 14.86 5.98
N PRO A 125 15.63 14.68 7.28
CA PRO A 125 14.65 14.96 8.34
C PRO A 125 14.01 16.35 8.26
N ALA A 126 14.75 17.39 7.83
CA ALA A 126 14.21 18.73 7.59
C ALA A 126 13.11 18.78 6.53
N ASP A 127 13.10 17.83 5.59
CA ASP A 127 12.16 17.77 4.48
C ASP A 127 10.98 16.80 4.73
N TYR A 128 10.91 16.15 5.90
CA TYR A 128 9.83 15.19 6.21
C TYR A 128 8.44 15.82 6.09
N ARG A 129 8.28 17.06 6.59
CA ARG A 129 7.02 17.81 6.49
C ARG A 129 6.62 18.03 5.03
N LYS A 130 7.54 18.53 4.20
CA LYS A 130 7.32 18.76 2.77
C LYS A 130 6.96 17.46 2.04
N SER A 131 7.70 16.39 2.31
CA SER A 131 7.45 15.06 1.73
C SER A 131 6.05 14.55 2.09
N ALA A 132 5.63 14.68 3.35
CA ALA A 132 4.29 14.26 3.79
C ALA A 132 3.18 15.11 3.15
N GLN A 133 3.34 16.43 3.07
CA GLN A 133 2.37 17.34 2.46
C GLN A 133 2.16 17.03 0.98
N ILE A 134 3.25 16.84 0.23
CA ILE A 134 3.17 16.43 -1.19
C ILE A 134 2.44 15.09 -1.29
N ALA A 135 2.84 14.11 -0.50
CA ALA A 135 2.25 12.76 -0.50
C ALA A 135 0.74 12.78 -0.26
N GLY A 136 0.25 13.64 0.65
CA GLY A 136 -1.19 13.79 0.94
C GLY A 136 -2.06 14.19 -0.25
N GLY A 137 -1.47 14.76 -1.32
CA GLY A 137 -2.17 15.07 -2.56
C GLY A 137 -2.30 13.89 -3.54
N PHE A 138 -1.66 12.75 -3.28
CA PHE A 138 -1.57 11.64 -4.23
C PHE A 138 -2.15 10.32 -3.73
N MET A 139 -2.36 10.17 -2.44
CA MET A 139 -2.81 8.92 -1.83
C MET A 139 -3.82 9.18 -0.71
N ASP A 140 -4.60 8.16 -0.37
CA ASP A 140 -5.61 8.26 0.68
C ASP A 140 -4.98 8.14 2.08
N VAL A 141 -3.89 7.35 2.19
CA VAL A 141 -3.15 7.15 3.43
C VAL A 141 -1.65 7.26 3.16
N VAL A 142 -1.00 8.23 3.78
CA VAL A 142 0.45 8.39 3.70
C VAL A 142 1.12 7.48 4.72
N THR A 143 2.07 6.66 4.25
CA THR A 143 2.83 5.75 5.11
C THR A 143 4.31 6.08 5.10
N THR A 144 4.99 5.76 6.19
CA THR A 144 6.44 5.87 6.33
C THR A 144 6.98 4.69 7.14
N SER A 145 8.29 4.53 7.21
CA SER A 145 8.93 3.44 7.97
C SER A 145 10.19 3.92 8.70
N GLY A 146 10.76 3.03 9.50
CA GLY A 146 12.13 3.17 9.99
C GLY A 146 13.16 3.03 8.86
N THR A 147 14.43 3.02 9.22
CA THR A 147 15.55 3.00 8.26
C THR A 147 15.79 1.62 7.63
N ALA A 148 15.35 0.55 8.29
CA ALA A 148 15.49 -0.83 7.82
C ALA A 148 14.33 -1.71 8.28
N THR A 149 14.26 -2.93 7.74
CA THR A 149 13.30 -3.94 8.20
C THR A 149 13.61 -4.32 9.65
N GLY A 150 12.58 -4.30 10.50
CA GLY A 150 12.74 -4.53 11.95
C GLY A 150 13.06 -3.27 12.77
N ASN A 151 13.47 -2.18 12.13
CA ASN A 151 13.69 -0.92 12.86
C ASN A 151 12.38 -0.11 12.90
N PRO A 152 11.93 0.34 14.08
CA PRO A 152 10.76 1.20 14.20
C PRO A 152 11.01 2.55 13.54
N ALA A 153 9.95 3.19 13.06
CA ALA A 153 10.01 4.60 12.68
C ALA A 153 10.19 5.46 13.93
N GLU A 154 11.02 6.49 13.83
CA GLU A 154 11.20 7.44 14.92
C GLU A 154 9.88 8.17 15.24
N ILE A 155 9.56 8.32 16.53
CA ILE A 155 8.35 9.00 17.00
C ILE A 155 8.29 10.43 16.47
N SER A 156 9.42 11.14 16.47
CA SER A 156 9.55 12.49 15.91
C SER A 156 9.14 12.55 14.43
N LYS A 157 9.57 11.58 13.63
CA LYS A 157 9.19 11.46 12.22
C LYS A 157 7.69 11.27 12.07
N ILE A 158 7.11 10.35 12.85
CA ILE A 158 5.66 10.09 12.82
C ILE A 158 4.88 11.36 13.22
N ALA A 159 5.32 12.08 14.26
CA ALA A 159 4.70 13.32 14.69
C ALA A 159 4.76 14.41 13.62
N ILE A 160 5.89 14.55 12.91
CA ILE A 160 6.02 15.49 11.78
C ILE A 160 5.05 15.13 10.67
N PHE A 161 4.98 13.86 10.26
CA PHE A 161 4.06 13.38 9.23
C PHE A 161 2.61 13.66 9.64
N ARG A 162 2.23 13.29 10.88
CA ARG A 162 0.86 13.49 11.37
C ARG A 162 0.47 14.97 11.38
N SER A 163 1.37 15.87 11.80
CA SER A 163 1.11 17.32 11.84
C SER A 163 1.11 17.98 10.46
N ALA A 164 1.65 17.33 9.44
CA ALA A 164 1.73 17.85 8.09
C ALA A 164 0.50 17.49 7.24
N LEU A 165 -0.28 16.51 7.67
CA LEU A 165 -1.44 15.99 6.96
C LEU A 165 -2.74 16.49 7.58
N PRO A 166 -3.80 16.72 6.78
CA PRO A 166 -5.12 17.03 7.31
C PRO A 166 -5.64 15.89 8.20
N ASN A 167 -6.58 16.23 9.08
CA ASN A 167 -7.27 15.26 9.95
C ASN A 167 -8.26 14.41 9.16
#